data_c9a85841f57973a86883693c79afd1ab
#
_entry.id   c9a85841f57973a86883693c79afd1ab
#
_cell.length_a   1.000
_cell.length_b   1.000
_cell.length_c   1.000
_cell.angle_alpha   90.00
_cell.angle_beta   90.00
_cell.angle_gamma   90.00
#
_symmetry.space_group_name_H-M   'P 1'
#
loop_
_entity.id
_entity.type
_entity.pdbx_description
1 polymer ?
#
loop_
_entity_poly.entity_id
_entity_poly.type
_entity_poly.pdbx_seq_one_letter_code
_entity_poly.pdbx_strand_id
1 'polypeptide(L)'
;MIEIVKKELGISKQEMRENILAFEDVIKQQEGHIIGSVHGNEEAPIEHEFGKGLYVRKLTMPAGMLNTSKIHRYRHAYFIMQGDVSIITDDKVIRVTAPHWGMTEPGTKRLVYTHEETVWITAHGTENTDLEEIENELIMASFDELENLLENEE
;
A
#
# COMPACT_ATOMS: atom_id res chain seq x y z
N MET A 1 -14.66 11.41 -12.70
CA MET A 1 -15.68 11.55 -11.62
C MET A 1 -15.04 11.89 -10.27
N ILE A 2 -14.00 11.21 -9.84
CA ILE A 2 -13.36 11.41 -8.54
C ILE A 2 -12.53 12.68 -8.48
N GLU A 3 -11.83 13.08 -9.54
CA GLU A 3 -11.17 14.39 -9.62
C GLU A 3 -12.17 15.54 -9.53
N ILE A 4 -13.36 15.35 -10.10
CA ILE A 4 -14.48 16.29 -9.99
C ILE A 4 -14.95 16.36 -8.54
N VAL A 5 -15.13 15.22 -7.86
CA VAL A 5 -15.55 15.16 -6.46
C VAL A 5 -14.49 15.78 -5.54
N LYS A 6 -13.21 15.52 -5.76
CA LYS A 6 -12.11 16.18 -5.02
C LYS A 6 -12.15 17.69 -5.22
N LYS A 7 -12.35 18.15 -6.46
CA LYS A 7 -12.43 19.57 -6.79
C LYS A 7 -13.68 20.24 -6.22
N GLU A 8 -14.80 19.52 -6.23
CA GLU A 8 -16.07 20.01 -5.67
C GLU A 8 -16.08 20.03 -4.14
N LEU A 9 -15.42 19.05 -3.47
CA LEU A 9 -15.30 18.99 -2.02
C LEU A 9 -14.14 19.85 -1.47
N GLY A 10 -13.25 20.33 -2.34
CA GLY A 10 -12.09 21.15 -1.94
C GLY A 10 -11.06 20.42 -1.08
N ILE A 11 -11.05 19.07 -1.12
CA ILE A 11 -10.12 18.26 -0.32
C ILE A 11 -8.73 18.29 -0.95
N SER A 12 -7.76 18.80 -0.20
CA SER A 12 -6.36 18.84 -0.65
C SER A 12 -5.67 17.49 -0.55
N LYS A 13 -4.53 17.35 -1.24
CA LYS A 13 -3.67 16.17 -1.14
C LYS A 13 -3.22 15.93 0.31
N GLN A 14 -2.89 16.99 1.04
CA GLN A 14 -2.51 16.93 2.46
C GLN A 14 -3.65 16.39 3.33
N GLU A 15 -4.88 16.88 3.14
CA GLU A 15 -6.05 16.41 3.87
C GLU A 15 -6.35 14.93 3.57
N MET A 16 -6.12 14.47 2.32
CA MET A 16 -6.26 13.05 1.98
C MET A 16 -5.23 12.19 2.70
N ARG A 17 -3.98 12.64 2.82
CA ARG A 17 -2.94 11.95 3.59
C ARG A 17 -3.30 11.85 5.06
N GLU A 18 -3.77 12.95 5.66
CA GLU A 18 -4.21 12.99 7.06
C GLU A 18 -5.40 12.04 7.30
N ASN A 19 -6.35 11.98 6.38
CA ASN A 19 -7.48 11.06 6.44
C ASN A 19 -7.03 9.60 6.36
N ILE A 20 -6.10 9.25 5.48
CA ILE A 20 -5.55 7.89 5.36
C ILE A 20 -4.86 7.49 6.68
N LEU A 21 -4.07 8.38 7.27
CA LEU A 21 -3.40 8.13 8.55
C LEU A 21 -4.39 7.99 9.70
N ALA A 22 -5.46 8.79 9.73
CA ALA A 22 -6.52 8.65 10.73
C ALA A 22 -7.26 7.31 10.61
N PHE A 23 -7.54 6.85 9.40
CA PHE A 23 -8.10 5.51 9.16
C PHE A 23 -7.13 4.40 9.58
N GLU A 24 -5.84 4.56 9.31
CA GLU A 24 -4.82 3.60 9.76
C GLU A 24 -4.82 3.45 11.28
N ASP A 25 -4.90 4.56 12.02
CA ASP A 25 -4.96 4.53 13.48
C ASP A 25 -6.21 3.81 14.00
N VAL A 26 -7.35 3.99 13.34
CA VAL A 26 -8.58 3.24 13.68
C VAL A 26 -8.44 1.76 13.37
N ILE A 27 -7.87 1.40 12.22
CA ILE A 27 -7.66 0.00 11.83
C ILE A 27 -6.73 -0.71 12.82
N LYS A 28 -5.66 -0.06 13.27
CA LYS A 28 -4.70 -0.61 14.24
C LYS A 28 -5.33 -0.97 15.59
N GLN A 29 -6.50 -0.41 15.92
CA GLN A 29 -7.24 -0.72 17.13
C GLN A 29 -8.17 -1.93 16.96
N GLN A 30 -8.36 -2.43 15.73
CA GLN A 30 -9.21 -3.57 15.45
C GLN A 30 -8.45 -4.88 15.62
N GLU A 31 -9.12 -5.88 16.16
CA GLU A 31 -8.59 -7.25 16.20
C GLU A 31 -8.45 -7.81 14.78
N GLY A 32 -7.37 -8.56 14.54
CA GLY A 32 -7.11 -9.17 13.23
C GLY A 32 -6.51 -8.25 12.16
N HIS A 33 -6.20 -6.97 12.49
CA HIS A 33 -5.48 -6.13 11.55
C HIS A 33 -4.07 -6.67 11.27
N ILE A 34 -3.55 -6.39 10.07
CA ILE A 34 -2.21 -6.82 9.64
C ILE A 34 -1.24 -5.66 9.41
N ILE A 35 -1.65 -4.44 9.76
CA ILE A 35 -0.82 -3.25 9.60
C ILE A 35 0.48 -3.41 10.40
N GLY A 36 1.62 -3.22 9.72
CA GLY A 36 2.94 -3.42 10.31
C GLY A 36 3.39 -4.88 10.43
N SER A 37 2.52 -5.84 10.18
CA SER A 37 2.89 -7.25 10.18
C SER A 37 3.70 -7.61 8.93
N VAL A 38 4.75 -8.41 9.11
CA VAL A 38 5.57 -8.94 8.01
C VAL A 38 4.95 -10.19 7.41
N HIS A 39 4.31 -11.01 8.23
CA HIS A 39 3.74 -12.31 7.82
C HIS A 39 2.22 -12.31 7.71
N GLY A 40 1.55 -11.23 8.10
CA GLY A 40 0.09 -11.20 8.21
C GLY A 40 -0.41 -12.05 9.40
N ASN A 41 -1.52 -12.71 9.19
CA ASN A 41 -2.12 -13.66 10.15
C ASN A 41 -2.78 -14.84 9.39
N GLU A 42 -3.49 -15.71 10.09
CA GLU A 42 -4.13 -16.89 9.47
C GLU A 42 -5.23 -16.51 8.45
N GLU A 43 -5.94 -15.41 8.67
CA GLU A 43 -6.99 -14.92 7.76
C GLU A 43 -6.43 -14.10 6.59
N ALA A 44 -5.32 -13.40 6.82
CA ALA A 44 -4.65 -12.56 5.83
C ALA A 44 -3.15 -12.84 5.81
N PRO A 45 -2.72 -14.01 5.29
CA PRO A 45 -1.33 -14.40 5.25
C PRO A 45 -0.52 -13.58 4.23
N ILE A 46 0.74 -13.34 4.57
CA ILE A 46 1.73 -12.72 3.68
C ILE A 46 2.83 -13.75 3.39
N GLU A 47 3.02 -14.04 2.12
CA GLU A 47 4.04 -14.95 1.61
C GLU A 47 5.17 -14.16 0.94
N HIS A 48 6.40 -14.67 1.04
CA HIS A 48 7.60 -14.01 0.53
C HIS A 48 8.38 -14.97 -0.37
N GLU A 49 8.79 -14.47 -1.54
CA GLU A 49 9.67 -15.19 -2.47
C GLU A 49 10.81 -14.31 -2.91
N PHE A 50 11.97 -14.92 -3.16
CA PHE A 50 13.20 -14.22 -3.50
C PHE A 50 13.82 -14.82 -4.76
N GLY A 51 14.27 -13.94 -5.64
CA GLY A 51 15.11 -14.27 -6.79
C GLY A 51 16.34 -13.37 -6.81
N LYS A 52 17.21 -13.53 -7.79
CA LYS A 52 18.36 -12.64 -7.96
C LYS A 52 17.88 -11.24 -8.27
N GLY A 53 18.15 -10.29 -7.37
CA GLY A 53 17.72 -8.90 -7.51
C GLY A 53 16.21 -8.67 -7.43
N LEU A 54 15.46 -9.67 -6.93
CA LEU A 54 14.00 -9.65 -6.92
C LEU A 54 13.44 -10.14 -5.59
N TYR A 55 12.53 -9.37 -5.03
CA TYR A 55 11.67 -9.74 -3.92
C TYR A 55 10.20 -9.67 -4.34
N VAL A 56 9.46 -10.73 -4.14
CA VAL A 56 8.01 -10.81 -4.41
C VAL A 56 7.27 -11.06 -3.11
N ARG A 57 6.25 -10.25 -2.86
CA ARG A 57 5.40 -10.33 -1.69
C ARG A 57 3.96 -10.58 -2.13
N LYS A 58 3.35 -11.64 -1.61
CA LYS A 58 1.96 -11.99 -1.89
C LYS A 58 1.13 -11.87 -0.62
N LEU A 59 0.11 -11.03 -0.66
CA LEU A 59 -0.86 -10.83 0.40
C LEU A 59 -2.21 -11.38 -0.05
N THR A 60 -2.80 -12.24 0.78
CA THR A 60 -4.18 -12.70 0.61
C THR A 60 -5.04 -12.05 1.68
N MET A 61 -6.08 -11.34 1.30
CA MET A 61 -6.99 -10.63 2.20
C MET A 61 -8.40 -11.18 2.07
N PRO A 62 -9.12 -11.44 3.18
CA PRO A 62 -10.54 -11.81 3.12
C PRO A 62 -11.39 -10.65 2.60
N ALA A 63 -12.61 -10.94 2.17
CA ALA A 63 -13.60 -9.93 1.84
C ALA A 63 -13.94 -9.07 3.07
N GLY A 64 -14.18 -7.77 2.85
CA GLY A 64 -14.57 -6.84 3.91
C GLY A 64 -13.41 -6.33 4.76
N MET A 65 -12.16 -6.55 4.35
CA MET A 65 -10.98 -6.07 5.08
C MET A 65 -10.60 -4.65 4.68
N LEU A 66 -10.31 -3.82 5.68
CA LEU A 66 -9.60 -2.56 5.52
C LEU A 66 -8.12 -2.75 5.86
N ASN A 67 -7.24 -2.26 5.00
CA ASN A 67 -5.80 -2.29 5.22
C ASN A 67 -5.13 -1.05 4.64
N THR A 68 -3.97 -0.68 5.19
CA THR A 68 -3.14 0.38 4.63
C THR A 68 -1.78 -0.18 4.20
N SER A 69 -1.23 0.39 3.14
CA SER A 69 0.13 0.08 2.70
C SER A 69 1.16 0.88 3.51
N LYS A 70 2.39 0.38 3.52
CA LYS A 70 3.57 1.18 3.89
C LYS A 70 3.90 2.17 2.78
N ILE A 71 4.67 3.20 3.08
CA ILE A 71 5.18 4.18 2.11
C ILE A 71 6.49 3.63 1.55
N HIS A 72 6.58 3.41 0.24
CA HIS A 72 7.77 2.87 -0.41
C HIS A 72 8.67 3.97 -0.98
N ARG A 73 9.99 3.77 -0.88
CA ARG A 73 11.00 4.69 -1.44
C ARG A 73 11.11 4.60 -2.94
N TYR A 74 10.87 3.41 -3.51
CA TYR A 74 11.14 3.11 -4.91
C TYR A 74 9.88 2.70 -5.64
N ARG A 75 9.84 3.01 -6.92
CA ARG A 75 8.81 2.56 -7.84
C ARG A 75 8.80 1.03 -7.91
N HIS A 76 7.64 0.41 -7.83
CA HIS A 76 7.50 -1.04 -7.89
C HIS A 76 6.18 -1.44 -8.55
N ALA A 77 6.15 -2.67 -9.08
CA ALA A 77 4.96 -3.23 -9.69
C ALA A 77 4.02 -3.86 -8.64
N TYR A 78 2.71 -3.78 -8.89
CA TYR A 78 1.70 -4.53 -8.15
C TYR A 78 0.75 -5.24 -9.11
N PHE A 79 0.22 -6.36 -8.65
CA PHE A 79 -0.70 -7.21 -9.40
C PHE A 79 -1.84 -7.64 -8.49
N ILE A 80 -3.08 -7.42 -8.92
CA ILE A 80 -4.27 -7.96 -8.27
C ILE A 80 -4.70 -9.17 -9.09
N MET A 81 -4.43 -10.37 -8.56
CA MET A 81 -4.64 -11.63 -9.27
C MET A 81 -6.04 -12.19 -9.06
N GLN A 82 -6.68 -11.81 -7.97
CA GLN A 82 -8.03 -12.19 -7.60
C GLN A 82 -8.67 -11.06 -6.80
N GLY A 83 -9.98 -10.87 -6.93
CA GLY A 83 -10.78 -9.99 -6.08
C GLY A 83 -11.29 -8.74 -6.77
N ASP A 84 -11.96 -7.93 -5.95
CA ASP A 84 -12.55 -6.63 -6.27
C ASP A 84 -12.21 -5.71 -5.11
N VAL A 85 -11.52 -4.61 -5.38
CA VAL A 85 -10.97 -3.72 -4.34
C VAL A 85 -11.22 -2.25 -4.65
N SER A 86 -11.47 -1.47 -3.60
CA SER A 86 -11.39 -0.01 -3.63
C SER A 86 -10.03 0.42 -3.10
N ILE A 87 -9.36 1.31 -3.81
CA ILE A 87 -8.04 1.82 -3.49
C ILE A 87 -8.11 3.33 -3.40
N ILE A 88 -7.70 3.87 -2.26
CA ILE A 88 -7.66 5.30 -1.97
C ILE A 88 -6.21 5.71 -1.75
N THR A 89 -5.76 6.72 -2.47
CA THR A 89 -4.48 7.40 -2.28
C THR A 89 -4.69 8.88 -2.05
N ASP A 90 -3.63 9.65 -1.88
CA ASP A 90 -3.74 11.10 -1.70
C ASP A 90 -4.17 11.85 -2.96
N ASP A 91 -4.11 11.21 -4.13
CA ASP A 91 -4.45 11.83 -5.41
C ASP A 91 -5.63 11.17 -6.14
N LYS A 92 -6.03 9.95 -5.78
CA LYS A 92 -7.11 9.24 -6.48
C LYS A 92 -7.85 8.23 -5.60
N VAL A 93 -9.09 7.94 -6.03
CA VAL A 93 -9.90 6.82 -5.55
C VAL A 93 -10.30 6.00 -6.76
N ILE A 94 -9.99 4.72 -6.76
CA ILE A 94 -10.35 3.78 -7.84
C ILE A 94 -10.95 2.51 -7.26
N ARG A 95 -11.80 1.84 -8.05
CA ARG A 95 -12.25 0.47 -7.81
C ARG A 95 -11.83 -0.39 -8.98
N VAL A 96 -11.17 -1.48 -8.70
CA VAL A 96 -10.64 -2.40 -9.72
C VAL A 96 -11.03 -3.83 -9.41
N THR A 97 -11.27 -4.59 -10.47
CA THR A 97 -11.55 -6.03 -10.42
C THR A 97 -10.41 -6.78 -11.09
N ALA A 98 -9.97 -7.88 -10.49
CA ALA A 98 -8.91 -8.72 -11.06
C ALA A 98 -9.32 -9.32 -12.43
N PRO A 99 -8.36 -9.55 -13.35
CA PRO A 99 -6.94 -9.24 -13.21
C PRO A 99 -6.66 -7.74 -13.43
N HIS A 100 -5.79 -7.19 -12.60
CA HIS A 100 -5.35 -5.80 -12.71
C HIS A 100 -3.88 -5.67 -12.30
N TRP A 101 -3.13 -4.80 -12.95
CA TRP A 101 -1.76 -4.51 -12.56
C TRP A 101 -1.43 -3.03 -12.78
N GLY A 102 -0.40 -2.57 -12.13
CA GLY A 102 0.08 -1.21 -12.27
C GLY A 102 1.43 -1.00 -11.58
N MET A 103 1.86 0.25 -11.60
CA MET A 103 3.06 0.69 -10.90
C MET A 103 2.67 1.57 -9.71
N THR A 104 3.36 1.36 -8.60
CA THR A 104 3.29 2.24 -7.43
C THR A 104 4.42 3.24 -7.53
N GLU A 105 4.09 4.52 -7.52
CA GLU A 105 5.08 5.58 -7.48
C GLU A 105 5.67 5.77 -6.07
N PRO A 106 6.95 6.22 -5.94
CA PRO A 106 7.54 6.51 -4.64
C PRO A 106 6.67 7.46 -3.80
N GLY A 107 6.59 7.20 -2.50
CA GLY A 107 5.84 8.02 -1.57
C GLY A 107 4.32 7.77 -1.56
N THR A 108 3.83 6.78 -2.29
CA THR A 108 2.41 6.42 -2.30
C THR A 108 2.04 5.61 -1.05
N LYS A 109 1.00 6.04 -0.36
CA LYS A 109 0.32 5.27 0.69
C LYS A 109 -1.12 4.99 0.26
N ARG A 110 -1.56 3.76 0.42
CA ARG A 110 -2.91 3.32 0.06
C ARG A 110 -3.73 2.97 1.29
N LEU A 111 -5.01 3.32 1.24
CA LEU A 111 -6.06 2.67 2.01
C LEU A 111 -6.80 1.76 1.05
N VAL A 112 -6.94 0.49 1.41
CA VAL A 112 -7.55 -0.56 0.58
C VAL A 112 -8.73 -1.15 1.31
N TYR A 113 -9.85 -1.30 0.60
CA TYR A 113 -11.00 -2.08 1.05
C TYR A 113 -11.28 -3.22 0.06
N THR A 114 -11.37 -4.45 0.58
CA THR A 114 -11.64 -5.65 -0.21
C THR A 114 -13.13 -5.94 -0.25
N HIS A 115 -13.74 -5.90 -1.45
CA HIS A 115 -15.15 -6.28 -1.64
C HIS A 115 -15.31 -7.81 -1.73
N GLU A 116 -14.26 -8.50 -2.18
CA GLU A 116 -14.15 -9.95 -2.29
C GLU A 116 -12.78 -10.39 -1.76
N GLU A 117 -12.58 -11.68 -1.54
CA GLU A 117 -11.25 -12.22 -1.24
C GLU A 117 -10.27 -11.78 -2.31
N THR A 118 -9.18 -11.19 -1.90
CA THR A 118 -8.22 -10.53 -2.78
C THR A 118 -6.83 -11.12 -2.64
N VAL A 119 -6.21 -11.42 -3.78
CA VAL A 119 -4.79 -11.78 -3.89
C VAL A 119 -4.05 -10.61 -4.51
N TRP A 120 -3.16 -10.00 -3.73
CA TRP A 120 -2.35 -8.84 -4.11
C TRP A 120 -0.86 -9.19 -4.06
N ILE A 121 -0.18 -9.05 -5.19
CA ILE A 121 1.25 -9.31 -5.31
C ILE A 121 1.99 -7.99 -5.57
N THR A 122 3.13 -7.80 -4.92
CA THR A 122 4.08 -6.74 -5.22
C THR A 122 5.45 -7.32 -5.56
N ALA A 123 6.15 -6.68 -6.50
CA ALA A 123 7.49 -7.08 -6.93
C ALA A 123 8.45 -5.90 -6.76
N HIS A 124 9.55 -6.16 -6.05
CA HIS A 124 10.54 -5.14 -5.66
C HIS A 124 11.94 -5.55 -6.07
N GLY A 125 12.72 -4.57 -6.55
CA GLY A 125 14.15 -4.77 -6.83
C GLY A 125 14.97 -4.65 -5.54
N THR A 126 15.60 -5.73 -5.13
CA THR A 126 16.54 -5.76 -4.02
C THR A 126 17.39 -7.02 -4.08
N GLU A 127 18.64 -6.94 -3.63
CA GLU A 127 19.50 -8.11 -3.40
C GLU A 127 19.36 -8.68 -1.98
N ASN A 128 18.68 -7.95 -1.07
CA ASN A 128 18.42 -8.41 0.28
C ASN A 128 17.41 -9.55 0.31
N THR A 129 17.60 -10.48 1.23
CA THR A 129 16.69 -11.60 1.52
C THR A 129 16.21 -11.63 2.96
N ASP A 130 16.76 -10.79 3.82
CA ASP A 130 16.30 -10.56 5.18
C ASP A 130 15.18 -9.51 5.18
N LEU A 131 14.03 -9.82 5.78
CA LEU A 131 12.85 -8.97 5.73
C LEU A 131 13.03 -7.64 6.47
N GLU A 132 13.81 -7.60 7.55
CA GLU A 132 14.12 -6.38 8.27
C GLU A 132 15.01 -5.45 7.43
N GLU A 133 16.05 -6.01 6.79
CA GLU A 133 16.91 -5.26 5.87
C GLU A 133 16.12 -4.74 4.65
N ILE A 134 15.20 -5.53 4.11
CA ILE A 134 14.31 -5.12 3.01
C ILE A 134 13.42 -3.97 3.45
N GLU A 135 12.84 -4.02 4.63
CA GLU A 135 12.02 -2.92 5.16
C GLU A 135 12.83 -1.63 5.31
N ASN A 136 14.03 -1.71 5.87
CA ASN A 136 14.92 -0.56 6.02
C ASN A 136 15.32 0.06 4.67
N GLU A 137 15.53 -0.78 3.66
CA GLU A 137 15.88 -0.33 2.30
C GLU A 137 14.69 0.30 1.56
N LEU A 138 13.51 -0.34 1.59
CA LEU A 138 12.40 -0.04 0.70
C LEU A 138 11.34 0.88 1.30
N ILE A 139 11.25 0.99 2.64
CA ILE A 139 10.15 1.65 3.33
C ILE A 139 10.58 2.98 3.94
N MET A 140 9.76 4.01 3.78
CA MET A 140 9.86 5.27 4.51
C MET A 140 9.03 5.20 5.80
N ALA A 141 9.54 5.80 6.86
CA ALA A 141 8.84 5.85 8.14
C ALA A 141 7.61 6.77 8.11
N SER A 142 7.66 7.86 7.33
CA SER A 142 6.60 8.86 7.26
C SER A 142 6.63 9.66 5.95
N PHE A 143 5.57 10.44 5.70
CA PHE A 143 5.53 11.41 4.61
C PHE A 143 6.55 12.55 4.77
N ASP A 144 6.94 12.89 6.00
CA ASP A 144 7.95 13.92 6.25
C ASP A 144 9.32 13.50 5.66
N GLU A 145 9.64 12.22 5.70
CA GLU A 145 10.84 11.69 5.06
C GLU A 145 10.83 11.90 3.54
N LEU A 146 9.66 11.73 2.89
CA LEU A 146 9.48 12.00 1.46
C LEU A 146 9.70 13.48 1.15
N GLU A 147 9.12 14.39 1.94
CA GLU A 147 9.26 15.83 1.75
C GLU A 147 10.72 16.27 1.89
N ASN A 148 11.43 15.76 2.89
CA ASN A 148 12.87 16.02 3.08
C ASN A 148 13.73 15.51 1.91
N LEU A 149 13.38 14.38 1.30
CA LEU A 149 14.10 13.86 0.13
C LEU A 149 13.87 14.76 -1.09
N LEU A 150 12.66 15.23 -1.32
CA LEU A 150 12.32 16.10 -2.45
C LEU A 150 12.99 17.49 -2.31
N GLU A 151 13.07 18.05 -1.09
CA GLU A 151 13.75 19.33 -0.84
C GLU A 151 15.27 19.25 -1.04
N ASN A 152 15.89 18.09 -0.84
CA ASN A 152 17.33 17.89 -1.03
C ASN A 152 17.73 17.58 -2.48
N GLU A 153 16.78 17.33 -3.38
CA GLU A 153 17.01 17.13 -4.82
C GLU A 153 16.92 18.45 -5.64
N GLU A 154 16.48 19.55 -5.03
CA GLU A 154 16.47 20.90 -5.60
C GLU A 154 17.79 21.64 -5.30
#